data_d9c532728f96e113f52fb1cf59257e8d
#
_entry.id   d9c532728f96e113f52fb1cf59257e8d
#
_cell.length_a   1.000
_cell.length_b   1.000
_cell.length_c   1.000
_cell.angle_alpha   90.00
_cell.angle_beta   90.00
_cell.angle_gamma   90.00
#
_symmetry.space_group_name_H-M   'P 1'
#
loop_
_entity.id
_entity.type
_entity.pdbx_description
1 polymer ?
#
loop_
_entity_poly.entity_id
_entity_poly.type
_entity_poly.pdbx_seq_one_letter_code
_entity_poly.pdbx_strand_id
1 'polypeptide(L)'
;MEGLLKQMKKFIDNILLSTKVQAFPVMTHPGIEALGYTVNQAVTNGRVHYEAIQYLADNYDTVACSSIMDLTVEAEAFGAAVNLPDNEIPTVTGRLVDGAESVEALMVPTLDMGRIPQYLLANKLAAENIKHKPVFSGCIGPFSLAGRLYDMSEIMVGIYIEPDVITELLQKCTHFLINYCKALKATGTAGVIIAEPAAGLLSYDDCLLFSTTFVKQIVEAVQDDSFTVILHNCGNTGQCTQAMVLSGARALHFGNAIDMKDVLEECPSDVLVMGNLDPVGVFKQGTEASVRKAVGDLLQTATNHPNFVISSGCDLPPYVPEANIKAFLQAVNE
;
A
#
# COMPACT_ATOMS: atom_id res chain seq x y z
N MET A 1 -21.55 12.48 -12.27
CA MET A 1 -21.47 11.17 -11.59
C MET A 1 -21.30 10.02 -12.59
N GLU A 2 -22.12 9.87 -13.63
CA GLU A 2 -21.97 8.80 -14.64
C GLU A 2 -20.62 8.81 -15.39
N GLY A 3 -20.04 9.97 -15.68
CA GLY A 3 -18.74 10.08 -16.35
C GLY A 3 -17.57 9.57 -15.50
N LEU A 4 -17.61 9.81 -14.19
CA LEU A 4 -16.60 9.34 -13.23
C LEU A 4 -16.69 7.81 -13.04
N LEU A 5 -17.91 7.27 -12.88
CA LEU A 5 -18.16 5.83 -12.79
C LEU A 5 -17.71 5.09 -14.07
N LYS A 6 -17.82 5.74 -15.23
CA LYS A 6 -17.35 5.18 -16.51
C LYS A 6 -15.82 5.22 -16.67
N GLN A 7 -15.12 6.14 -15.97
CA GLN A 7 -13.65 6.17 -15.90
C GLN A 7 -13.07 5.14 -14.93
N MET A 8 -13.79 4.82 -13.85
CA MET A 8 -13.31 3.94 -12.77
C MET A 8 -13.41 2.43 -13.12
N LYS A 9 -14.46 2.02 -13.88
CA LYS A 9 -14.52 0.68 -14.52
C LYS A 9 -13.30 0.37 -15.40
N LYS A 10 -12.47 1.37 -15.66
CA LYS A 10 -11.42 1.34 -16.66
C LYS A 10 -10.00 1.21 -16.12
N PHE A 11 -9.74 1.27 -14.79
CA PHE A 11 -8.34 1.24 -14.34
C PHE A 11 -7.67 -0.08 -14.68
N ILE A 12 -8.22 -1.19 -14.20
CA ILE A 12 -7.70 -2.54 -14.50
C ILE A 12 -7.81 -2.82 -16.01
N ASP A 13 -8.99 -2.60 -16.60
CA ASP A 13 -9.23 -2.85 -18.01
C ASP A 13 -8.31 -2.02 -18.91
N ASN A 14 -8.09 -0.74 -18.58
CA ASN A 14 -7.19 0.14 -19.35
C ASN A 14 -5.74 -0.35 -19.29
N ILE A 15 -5.30 -0.89 -18.16
CA ILE A 15 -3.96 -1.46 -18.04
C ILE A 15 -3.87 -2.75 -18.86
N LEU A 16 -4.80 -3.68 -18.67
CA LEU A 16 -4.82 -4.98 -19.37
C LEU A 16 -4.95 -4.83 -20.90
N LEU A 17 -5.62 -3.78 -21.37
CA LEU A 17 -5.78 -3.47 -22.81
C LEU A 17 -4.66 -2.57 -23.34
N SER A 18 -3.77 -2.06 -22.48
CA SER A 18 -2.66 -1.22 -22.92
C SER A 18 -1.62 -2.03 -23.69
N THR A 19 -1.14 -1.46 -24.78
CA THR A 19 0.01 -2.03 -25.53
C THR A 19 1.37 -1.65 -24.94
N LYS A 20 1.37 -0.78 -23.92
CA LYS A 20 2.57 -0.31 -23.21
C LYS A 20 2.46 -0.61 -21.74
N VAL A 21 3.57 -1.01 -21.12
CA VAL A 21 3.66 -1.13 -19.67
C VAL A 21 3.41 0.23 -19.03
N GLN A 22 2.61 0.25 -17.98
CA GLN A 22 2.26 1.46 -17.24
C GLN A 22 3.13 1.57 -15.98
N ALA A 23 3.46 2.83 -15.58
CA ALA A 23 4.23 3.09 -14.36
C ALA A 23 3.31 3.53 -13.22
N PHE A 24 3.44 2.87 -12.07
CA PHE A 24 2.80 3.30 -10.82
C PHE A 24 3.74 3.11 -9.64
N PRO A 25 4.80 3.91 -9.50
CA PRO A 25 5.66 3.86 -8.32
C PRO A 25 4.90 4.35 -7.09
N VAL A 26 5.09 3.67 -5.96
CA VAL A 26 4.59 4.16 -4.68
C VAL A 26 5.52 5.26 -4.21
N MET A 27 5.04 6.49 -4.19
CA MET A 27 5.84 7.65 -3.83
C MET A 27 4.98 8.75 -3.22
N THR A 28 5.42 9.27 -2.08
CA THR A 28 4.78 10.38 -1.38
C THR A 28 5.80 11.42 -0.90
N HIS A 29 6.94 10.98 -0.41
CA HIS A 29 8.01 11.87 0.05
C HIS A 29 8.47 12.91 -0.98
N PRO A 30 8.66 12.58 -2.28
CA PRO A 30 9.06 13.58 -3.25
C PRO A 30 8.09 14.77 -3.37
N GLY A 31 6.78 14.54 -3.19
CA GLY A 31 5.79 15.61 -3.19
C GLY A 31 5.86 16.49 -1.95
N ILE A 32 6.09 15.89 -0.78
CA ILE A 32 6.26 16.61 0.50
C ILE A 32 7.49 17.51 0.41
N GLU A 33 8.63 16.97 -0.05
CA GLU A 33 9.90 17.65 -0.15
C GLU A 33 9.88 18.81 -1.17
N ALA A 34 9.28 18.57 -2.35
CA ALA A 34 9.16 19.59 -3.39
C ALA A 34 8.37 20.83 -2.94
N LEU A 35 7.42 20.66 -2.02
CA LEU A 35 6.63 21.73 -1.43
C LEU A 35 7.26 22.34 -0.17
N GLY A 36 8.40 21.80 0.29
CA GLY A 36 9.11 22.28 1.47
C GLY A 36 8.39 21.95 2.80
N TYR A 37 7.51 20.95 2.79
CA TYR A 37 6.86 20.45 4.01
C TYR A 37 7.70 19.38 4.70
N THR A 38 7.43 19.16 5.99
CA THR A 38 7.98 18.01 6.72
C THR A 38 7.02 16.80 6.61
N VAL A 39 7.55 15.61 6.86
CA VAL A 39 6.73 14.39 6.94
C VAL A 39 5.68 14.55 8.04
N ASN A 40 6.08 15.08 9.21
CA ASN A 40 5.15 15.35 10.32
C ASN A 40 3.96 16.24 9.89
N GLN A 41 4.22 17.33 9.16
CA GLN A 41 3.16 18.20 8.65
C GLN A 41 2.23 17.45 7.69
N ALA A 42 2.76 16.62 6.82
CA ALA A 42 1.94 15.86 5.86
C ALA A 42 1.10 14.78 6.53
N VAL A 43 1.64 14.06 7.53
CA VAL A 43 0.90 12.98 8.20
C VAL A 43 -0.08 13.47 9.27
N THR A 44 0.03 14.74 9.72
CA THR A 44 -0.85 15.32 10.73
C THR A 44 -1.86 16.33 10.18
N ASN A 45 -1.73 16.72 8.90
CA ASN A 45 -2.59 17.72 8.26
C ASN A 45 -3.07 17.23 6.88
N GLY A 46 -4.35 16.90 6.78
CA GLY A 46 -4.93 16.35 5.56
C GLY A 46 -4.88 17.28 4.35
N ARG A 47 -4.79 18.62 4.53
CA ARG A 47 -4.61 19.55 3.41
C ARG A 47 -3.18 19.53 2.88
N VAL A 48 -2.18 19.54 3.75
CA VAL A 48 -0.75 19.41 3.37
C VAL A 48 -0.52 18.07 2.68
N HIS A 49 -1.11 17.00 3.21
CA HIS A 49 -1.08 15.68 2.59
C HIS A 49 -1.67 15.70 1.17
N TYR A 50 -2.86 16.28 0.99
CA TYR A 50 -3.48 16.45 -0.33
C TYR A 50 -2.59 17.24 -1.29
N GLU A 51 -1.99 18.36 -0.84
CA GLU A 51 -1.13 19.19 -1.69
C GLU A 51 0.08 18.40 -2.21
N ALA A 52 0.65 17.52 -1.38
CA ALA A 52 1.73 16.62 -1.80
C ALA A 52 1.25 15.62 -2.88
N ILE A 53 0.06 15.01 -2.72
CA ILE A 53 -0.52 14.11 -3.73
C ILE A 53 -0.78 14.87 -5.03
N GLN A 54 -1.34 16.08 -4.96
CA GLN A 54 -1.63 16.93 -6.11
C GLN A 54 -0.34 17.27 -6.89
N TYR A 55 0.73 17.67 -6.16
CA TYR A 55 2.02 17.95 -6.78
C TYR A 55 2.54 16.74 -7.57
N LEU A 56 2.49 15.54 -6.97
CA LEU A 56 2.93 14.32 -7.65
C LEU A 56 2.07 13.99 -8.87
N ALA A 57 0.76 14.16 -8.76
CA ALA A 57 -0.16 13.92 -9.85
C ALA A 57 0.08 14.85 -11.06
N ASP A 58 0.43 16.11 -10.80
CA ASP A 58 0.63 17.12 -11.83
C ASP A 58 2.01 17.08 -12.49
N ASN A 59 3.03 16.60 -11.77
CA ASN A 59 4.42 16.70 -12.21
C ASN A 59 5.03 15.38 -12.72
N TYR A 60 4.38 14.22 -12.45
CA TYR A 60 4.89 12.92 -12.87
C TYR A 60 3.88 12.15 -13.71
N ASP A 61 4.34 11.62 -14.85
CA ASP A 61 3.51 10.83 -15.78
C ASP A 61 3.38 9.38 -15.28
N THR A 62 2.49 9.20 -14.31
CA THR A 62 2.13 7.91 -13.72
C THR A 62 0.68 7.56 -14.01
N VAL A 63 0.33 6.28 -14.10
CA VAL A 63 -1.05 5.85 -14.40
C VAL A 63 -2.02 6.16 -13.27
N ALA A 64 -1.53 6.34 -12.05
CA ALA A 64 -2.28 6.69 -10.85
C ALA A 64 -1.39 7.43 -9.87
N CYS A 65 -1.98 8.01 -8.83
CA CYS A 65 -1.28 8.52 -7.65
C CYS A 65 -1.87 7.92 -6.37
N SER A 66 -1.11 7.97 -5.27
CA SER A 66 -1.53 7.40 -3.99
C SER A 66 -1.29 8.37 -2.84
N SER A 67 -2.06 8.19 -1.76
CA SER A 67 -1.78 8.83 -0.47
C SER A 67 -0.60 8.18 0.25
N ILE A 68 -0.07 8.85 1.27
CA ILE A 68 1.00 8.32 2.13
C ILE A 68 0.54 6.99 2.77
N MET A 69 1.40 5.99 2.72
CA MET A 69 1.24 4.73 3.44
C MET A 69 1.95 4.81 4.80
N ASP A 70 1.39 5.61 5.71
CA ASP A 70 1.85 5.64 7.09
C ASP A 70 1.18 4.50 7.87
N LEU A 71 1.91 3.45 8.12
CA LEU A 71 1.41 2.23 8.75
C LEU A 71 1.22 2.35 10.28
N THR A 72 1.09 3.57 10.79
CA THR A 72 0.86 3.83 12.23
C THR A 72 -0.51 4.46 12.52
N VAL A 73 -1.20 4.94 11.49
CA VAL A 73 -2.46 5.68 11.61
C VAL A 73 -3.56 4.85 12.26
N GLU A 74 -3.68 3.61 11.84
CA GLU A 74 -4.69 2.69 12.35
C GLU A 74 -4.34 2.21 13.76
N ALA A 75 -3.06 1.95 14.03
CA ALA A 75 -2.62 1.61 15.38
C ALA A 75 -2.83 2.76 16.37
N GLU A 76 -2.60 4.01 15.95
CA GLU A 76 -2.90 5.22 16.73
C GLU A 76 -4.41 5.33 17.02
N ALA A 77 -5.26 5.01 16.07
CA ALA A 77 -6.71 5.00 16.29
C ALA A 77 -7.12 4.00 17.38
N PHE A 78 -6.46 2.85 17.48
CA PHE A 78 -6.64 1.89 18.58
C PHE A 78 -6.09 2.39 19.93
N GLY A 79 -5.30 3.45 19.94
CA GLY A 79 -4.69 4.03 21.14
C GLY A 79 -3.21 3.72 21.31
N ALA A 80 -2.54 3.13 20.32
CA ALA A 80 -1.11 2.92 20.38
C ALA A 80 -0.34 4.25 20.37
N ALA A 81 0.74 4.33 21.13
CA ALA A 81 1.62 5.49 21.14
C ALA A 81 2.45 5.54 19.84
N VAL A 82 2.48 6.70 19.20
CA VAL A 82 3.20 6.91 17.94
C VAL A 82 4.22 8.02 18.09
N ASN A 83 5.46 7.74 17.69
CA ASN A 83 6.49 8.75 17.51
C ASN A 83 6.34 9.40 16.12
N LEU A 84 6.24 10.72 16.07
CA LEU A 84 6.02 11.54 14.87
C LEU A 84 7.22 12.46 14.62
N PRO A 85 8.33 11.97 14.09
CA PRO A 85 9.51 12.80 13.80
C PRO A 85 9.22 13.73 12.61
N ASP A 86 9.97 14.84 12.50
CA ASP A 86 9.73 15.83 11.46
C ASP A 86 9.96 15.29 10.04
N ASN A 87 11.03 14.53 9.82
CA ASN A 87 11.46 14.12 8.46
C ASN A 87 11.71 12.62 8.33
N GLU A 88 11.14 11.82 9.21
CA GLU A 88 11.20 10.36 9.15
C GLU A 88 9.79 9.77 9.18
N ILE A 89 9.69 8.51 8.79
CA ILE A 89 8.43 7.78 8.82
C ILE A 89 7.98 7.57 10.28
N PRO A 90 6.71 7.81 10.62
CA PRO A 90 6.18 7.54 11.95
C PRO A 90 6.35 6.09 12.39
N THR A 91 6.53 5.87 13.70
CA THR A 91 6.70 4.54 14.27
C THR A 91 5.85 4.35 15.52
N VAL A 92 5.25 3.17 15.68
CA VAL A 92 4.57 2.77 16.92
C VAL A 92 5.63 2.50 17.98
N THR A 93 5.39 2.96 19.20
CA THR A 93 6.29 2.76 20.36
C THR A 93 5.61 1.90 21.41
N GLY A 94 6.32 0.87 21.90
CA GLY A 94 5.76 -0.08 22.84
C GLY A 94 4.70 -1.00 22.21
N ARG A 95 3.94 -1.68 23.05
CA ARG A 95 2.79 -2.50 22.64
C ARG A 95 1.53 -2.08 23.38
N LEU A 96 0.39 -2.21 22.74
CA LEU A 96 -0.91 -1.81 23.29
C LEU A 96 -1.58 -2.98 24.04
N VAL A 97 -1.41 -4.20 23.53
CA VAL A 97 -1.98 -5.44 24.10
C VAL A 97 -0.89 -6.49 24.28
N ASP A 98 -1.04 -7.37 25.27
CA ASP A 98 0.02 -8.30 25.69
C ASP A 98 -0.48 -9.71 26.07
N GLY A 99 -1.74 -10.02 25.80
CA GLY A 99 -2.37 -11.32 26.06
C GLY A 99 -3.88 -11.29 25.99
N ALA A 100 -4.50 -12.41 26.37
CA ALA A 100 -5.94 -12.64 26.21
C ALA A 100 -6.81 -11.54 26.84
N GLU A 101 -6.52 -11.16 28.10
CA GLU A 101 -7.32 -10.17 28.84
C GLU A 101 -7.29 -8.79 28.15
N SER A 102 -6.11 -8.33 27.72
CA SER A 102 -5.95 -7.05 27.05
C SER A 102 -6.53 -7.05 25.62
N VAL A 103 -6.46 -8.19 24.93
CA VAL A 103 -7.09 -8.35 23.62
C VAL A 103 -8.62 -8.36 23.75
N GLU A 104 -9.18 -9.10 24.72
CA GLU A 104 -10.63 -9.11 24.99
C GLU A 104 -11.15 -7.70 25.30
N ALA A 105 -10.44 -6.95 26.14
CA ALA A 105 -10.81 -5.59 26.54
C ALA A 105 -10.62 -4.54 25.42
N LEU A 106 -9.87 -4.86 24.37
CA LEU A 106 -9.57 -3.93 23.28
C LEU A 106 -10.85 -3.58 22.50
N MET A 107 -11.22 -2.31 22.52
CA MET A 107 -12.37 -1.81 21.76
C MET A 107 -11.97 -1.46 20.32
N VAL A 108 -12.83 -1.84 19.35
CA VAL A 108 -12.67 -1.37 17.97
C VAL A 108 -12.96 0.13 17.91
N PRO A 109 -12.01 0.96 17.48
CA PRO A 109 -12.18 2.41 17.50
C PRO A 109 -13.16 2.90 16.42
N THR A 110 -13.69 4.11 16.63
CA THR A 110 -14.43 4.86 15.61
C THR A 110 -13.49 5.63 14.69
N LEU A 111 -14.00 6.10 13.54
CA LEU A 111 -13.17 6.74 12.50
C LEU A 111 -12.82 8.21 12.79
N ASP A 112 -13.21 8.75 13.93
CA ASP A 112 -12.82 10.07 14.42
C ASP A 112 -11.59 10.03 15.34
N MET A 113 -11.03 8.85 15.59
CA MET A 113 -9.87 8.66 16.46
C MET A 113 -8.55 8.92 15.74
N GLY A 114 -7.56 9.40 16.50
CA GLY A 114 -6.21 9.65 16.00
C GLY A 114 -6.16 10.54 14.77
N ARG A 115 -5.28 10.17 13.82
CA ARG A 115 -5.11 10.89 12.55
C ARG A 115 -6.03 10.41 11.42
N ILE A 116 -6.93 9.45 11.66
CA ILE A 116 -7.88 8.95 10.65
C ILE A 116 -8.63 10.07 9.93
N PRO A 117 -9.20 11.10 10.63
CA PRO A 117 -9.91 12.20 9.96
C PRO A 117 -9.03 12.99 8.98
N GLN A 118 -7.73 13.13 9.25
CA GLN A 118 -6.80 13.83 8.36
C GLN A 118 -6.55 13.06 7.08
N TYR A 119 -6.44 11.73 7.15
CA TYR A 119 -6.29 10.84 6.00
C TYR A 119 -7.56 10.79 5.15
N LEU A 120 -8.74 10.73 5.78
CA LEU A 120 -10.02 10.83 5.07
C LEU A 120 -10.15 12.18 4.36
N LEU A 121 -9.76 13.28 5.01
CA LEU A 121 -9.77 14.63 4.40
C LEU A 121 -8.82 14.71 3.20
N ALA A 122 -7.58 14.22 3.32
CA ALA A 122 -6.59 14.22 2.25
C ALA A 122 -7.10 13.46 1.02
N ASN A 123 -7.61 12.25 1.22
CA ASN A 123 -8.14 11.41 0.15
C ASN A 123 -9.38 12.03 -0.51
N LYS A 124 -10.27 12.65 0.27
CA LYS A 124 -11.43 13.38 -0.25
C LYS A 124 -11.00 14.54 -1.14
N LEU A 125 -10.10 15.41 -0.64
CA LEU A 125 -9.60 16.55 -1.41
C LEU A 125 -8.88 16.09 -2.68
N ALA A 126 -8.07 15.02 -2.61
CA ALA A 126 -7.40 14.47 -3.76
C ALA A 126 -8.40 13.94 -4.82
N ALA A 127 -9.39 13.15 -4.41
CA ALA A 127 -10.42 12.64 -5.32
C ALA A 127 -11.30 13.74 -5.91
N GLU A 128 -11.56 14.83 -5.15
CA GLU A 128 -12.33 15.98 -5.62
C GLU A 128 -11.57 16.90 -6.59
N ASN A 129 -10.24 16.96 -6.53
CA ASN A 129 -9.45 17.93 -7.29
C ASN A 129 -8.59 17.29 -8.39
N ILE A 130 -8.06 16.10 -8.19
CA ILE A 130 -7.27 15.37 -9.20
C ILE A 130 -8.22 14.64 -10.13
N LYS A 131 -8.39 15.16 -11.38
CA LYS A 131 -9.35 14.61 -12.35
C LYS A 131 -8.72 13.90 -13.53
N HIS A 132 -7.41 14.05 -13.72
CA HIS A 132 -6.69 13.54 -14.88
C HIS A 132 -6.10 12.14 -14.67
N LYS A 133 -6.07 11.65 -13.42
CA LYS A 133 -5.67 10.28 -13.08
C LYS A 133 -6.39 9.77 -11.81
N PRO A 134 -6.53 8.45 -11.63
CA PRO A 134 -7.11 7.87 -10.43
C PRO A 134 -6.22 8.09 -9.20
N VAL A 135 -6.87 8.29 -8.05
CA VAL A 135 -6.22 8.41 -6.73
C VAL A 135 -6.48 7.14 -5.95
N PHE A 136 -5.43 6.54 -5.41
CA PHE A 136 -5.51 5.41 -4.48
C PHE A 136 -5.22 5.86 -3.05
N SER A 137 -6.04 5.42 -2.13
CA SER A 137 -5.79 5.55 -0.70
C SER A 137 -4.82 4.46 -0.22
N GLY A 138 -4.30 4.59 0.99
CA GLY A 138 -3.46 3.58 1.62
C GLY A 138 -3.95 3.24 3.02
N CYS A 139 -3.77 2.00 3.44
CA CYS A 139 -3.94 1.55 4.83
C CYS A 139 -3.04 0.35 5.13
N ILE A 140 -2.88 0.06 6.42
CA ILE A 140 -2.18 -1.15 6.86
C ILE A 140 -3.07 -2.39 6.68
N GLY A 141 -2.47 -3.58 6.52
CA GLY A 141 -3.20 -4.84 6.51
C GLY A 141 -3.43 -5.42 7.91
N PRO A 142 -4.34 -6.40 8.04
CA PRO A 142 -4.78 -6.92 9.34
C PRO A 142 -3.67 -7.50 10.21
N PHE A 143 -2.80 -8.35 9.65
CA PHE A 143 -1.71 -8.99 10.40
C PHE A 143 -0.63 -7.98 10.79
N SER A 144 -0.31 -7.07 9.88
CA SER A 144 0.63 -5.98 10.14
C SER A 144 0.10 -5.03 11.21
N LEU A 145 -1.19 -4.71 11.22
CA LEU A 145 -1.81 -3.91 12.28
C LEU A 145 -1.79 -4.65 13.62
N ALA A 146 -2.19 -5.91 13.64
CA ALA A 146 -2.15 -6.72 14.85
C ALA A 146 -0.72 -6.79 15.42
N GLY A 147 0.30 -6.96 14.55
CA GLY A 147 1.70 -6.92 14.97
C GLY A 147 2.15 -5.56 15.53
N ARG A 148 1.57 -4.44 15.07
CA ARG A 148 1.83 -3.12 15.66
C ARG A 148 1.21 -2.95 17.04
N LEU A 149 0.07 -3.60 17.30
CA LEU A 149 -0.63 -3.53 18.58
C LEU A 149 -0.04 -4.51 19.62
N TYR A 150 0.38 -5.71 19.19
CA TYR A 150 0.84 -6.80 20.04
C TYR A 150 2.37 -6.85 20.23
N ASP A 151 3.13 -6.24 19.38
CA ASP A 151 4.56 -6.38 19.07
C ASP A 151 4.83 -7.44 18.00
N MET A 152 5.74 -7.09 17.08
CA MET A 152 6.04 -7.95 15.91
C MET A 152 6.69 -9.28 16.26
N SER A 153 7.56 -9.31 17.29
CA SER A 153 8.21 -10.54 17.72
C SER A 153 7.24 -11.43 18.49
N GLU A 154 6.45 -10.82 19.34
CA GLU A 154 5.48 -11.53 20.18
C GLU A 154 4.34 -12.15 19.34
N ILE A 155 3.82 -11.44 18.32
CA ILE A 155 2.75 -12.00 17.48
C ILE A 155 3.24 -13.21 16.68
N MET A 156 4.53 -13.23 16.23
CA MET A 156 5.11 -14.38 15.54
C MET A 156 5.22 -15.63 16.43
N VAL A 157 5.32 -15.46 17.73
CA VAL A 157 5.26 -16.54 18.71
C VAL A 157 3.80 -16.85 19.05
N GLY A 158 2.98 -15.83 19.21
CA GLY A 158 1.56 -15.91 19.60
C GLY A 158 0.71 -16.76 18.65
N ILE A 159 0.98 -16.73 17.33
CA ILE A 159 0.25 -17.55 16.34
C ILE A 159 0.38 -19.06 16.62
N TYR A 160 1.41 -19.50 17.35
CA TYR A 160 1.63 -20.92 17.73
C TYR A 160 1.23 -21.22 19.15
N ILE A 161 1.41 -20.28 20.10
CA ILE A 161 1.17 -20.51 21.52
C ILE A 161 -0.28 -20.21 21.91
N GLU A 162 -0.87 -19.15 21.35
CA GLU A 162 -2.22 -18.68 21.66
C GLU A 162 -2.98 -18.22 20.40
N PRO A 163 -3.14 -19.12 19.39
CA PRO A 163 -3.70 -18.77 18.08
C PRO A 163 -5.12 -18.16 18.17
N ASP A 164 -5.92 -18.56 19.15
CA ASP A 164 -7.25 -18.02 19.36
C ASP A 164 -7.24 -16.54 19.77
N VAL A 165 -6.28 -16.14 20.63
CA VAL A 165 -6.09 -14.74 21.05
C VAL A 165 -5.66 -13.88 19.87
N ILE A 166 -4.71 -14.37 19.07
CA ILE A 166 -4.26 -13.67 17.86
C ILE A 166 -5.40 -13.58 16.83
N THR A 167 -6.18 -14.64 16.68
CA THR A 167 -7.36 -14.64 15.79
C THR A 167 -8.39 -13.59 16.23
N GLU A 168 -8.67 -13.46 17.52
CA GLU A 168 -9.56 -12.42 18.04
C GLU A 168 -9.03 -11.01 17.76
N LEU A 169 -7.73 -10.77 17.99
CA LEU A 169 -7.08 -9.50 17.66
C LEU A 169 -7.20 -9.17 16.18
N LEU A 170 -6.96 -10.16 15.30
CA LEU A 170 -7.10 -10.02 13.85
C LEU A 170 -8.54 -9.70 13.44
N GLN A 171 -9.53 -10.29 14.08
CA GLN A 171 -10.95 -9.97 13.84
C GLN A 171 -11.27 -8.51 14.18
N LYS A 172 -10.77 -8.00 15.34
CA LYS A 172 -10.95 -6.59 15.74
C LYS A 172 -10.26 -5.64 14.74
N CYS A 173 -9.02 -5.94 14.35
CA CYS A 173 -8.29 -5.19 13.34
C CYS A 173 -9.04 -5.18 11.99
N THR A 174 -9.50 -6.34 11.53
CA THR A 174 -10.23 -6.49 10.26
C THR A 174 -11.54 -5.73 10.27
N HIS A 175 -12.30 -5.80 11.37
CA HIS A 175 -13.54 -5.03 11.52
C HIS A 175 -13.30 -3.52 11.37
N PHE A 176 -12.27 -3.00 12.03
CA PHE A 176 -11.88 -1.60 11.90
C PHE A 176 -11.49 -1.27 10.46
N LEU A 177 -10.63 -2.08 9.83
CA LEU A 177 -10.13 -1.85 8.48
C LEU A 177 -11.24 -1.91 7.42
N ILE A 178 -12.25 -2.79 7.58
CA ILE A 178 -13.42 -2.81 6.70
C ILE A 178 -14.17 -1.46 6.78
N ASN A 179 -14.39 -0.94 7.99
CA ASN A 179 -15.07 0.34 8.17
C ASN A 179 -14.24 1.51 7.60
N TYR A 180 -12.94 1.49 7.83
CA TYR A 180 -12.02 2.49 7.30
C TYR A 180 -11.94 2.46 5.77
N CYS A 181 -11.78 1.28 5.15
CA CYS A 181 -11.78 1.14 3.69
C CYS A 181 -13.12 1.55 3.06
N LYS A 182 -14.27 1.29 3.71
CA LYS A 182 -15.57 1.82 3.28
C LYS A 182 -15.61 3.34 3.32
N ALA A 183 -15.04 3.97 4.36
CA ALA A 183 -14.95 5.42 4.45
C ALA A 183 -13.99 6.00 3.38
N LEU A 184 -12.84 5.37 3.14
CA LEU A 184 -11.94 5.72 2.05
C LEU A 184 -12.64 5.64 0.68
N LYS A 185 -13.39 4.57 0.41
CA LYS A 185 -14.20 4.43 -0.80
C LYS A 185 -15.24 5.56 -0.94
N ALA A 186 -15.86 5.95 0.17
CA ALA A 186 -16.83 7.05 0.19
C ALA A 186 -16.20 8.43 -0.10
N THR A 187 -14.88 8.59 0.02
CA THR A 187 -14.17 9.81 -0.39
C THR A 187 -14.12 10.00 -1.90
N GLY A 188 -14.38 8.95 -2.69
CA GLY A 188 -14.32 8.97 -4.15
C GLY A 188 -12.97 8.53 -4.74
N THR A 189 -12.07 7.96 -3.94
CA THR A 189 -10.83 7.34 -4.45
C THR A 189 -11.11 6.10 -5.29
N ALA A 190 -10.21 5.77 -6.20
CA ALA A 190 -10.36 4.66 -7.15
C ALA A 190 -10.04 3.29 -6.53
N GLY A 191 -9.46 3.28 -5.34
CA GLY A 191 -9.09 2.05 -4.66
C GLY A 191 -8.25 2.31 -3.42
N VAL A 192 -7.76 1.23 -2.84
CA VAL A 192 -6.90 1.23 -1.66
C VAL A 192 -5.71 0.30 -1.85
N ILE A 193 -4.52 0.75 -1.43
CA ILE A 193 -3.34 -0.10 -1.27
C ILE A 193 -3.34 -0.59 0.18
N ILE A 194 -3.49 -1.90 0.36
CA ILE A 194 -3.41 -2.55 1.68
C ILE A 194 -1.98 -3.05 1.86
N ALA A 195 -1.23 -2.44 2.77
CA ALA A 195 0.15 -2.80 3.05
C ALA A 195 0.24 -3.86 4.16
N GLU A 196 0.67 -5.06 3.80
CA GLU A 196 0.74 -6.23 4.68
C GLU A 196 2.18 -6.81 4.77
N PRO A 197 3.21 -5.98 5.08
CA PRO A 197 4.59 -6.43 5.06
C PRO A 197 4.90 -7.53 6.08
N ALA A 198 4.24 -7.53 7.24
CA ALA A 198 4.47 -8.52 8.28
C ALA A 198 4.07 -9.94 7.84
N ALA A 199 3.06 -10.08 6.98
CA ALA A 199 2.67 -11.38 6.44
C ALA A 199 3.77 -12.03 5.59
N GLY A 200 4.71 -11.26 5.06
CA GLY A 200 5.88 -11.79 4.35
C GLY A 200 6.86 -12.58 5.22
N LEU A 201 6.73 -12.49 6.55
CA LEU A 201 7.52 -13.27 7.51
C LEU A 201 6.90 -14.63 7.82
N LEU A 202 5.65 -14.87 7.40
CA LEU A 202 4.90 -16.09 7.66
C LEU A 202 5.29 -17.20 6.68
N SER A 203 5.07 -18.45 7.11
CA SER A 203 5.00 -19.57 6.16
C SER A 203 3.78 -19.43 5.25
N TYR A 204 3.71 -20.22 4.18
CA TYR A 204 2.52 -20.23 3.30
C TYR A 204 1.23 -20.52 4.07
N ASP A 205 1.22 -21.57 4.91
CA ASP A 205 0.05 -22.00 5.67
C ASP A 205 -0.35 -20.95 6.70
N ASP A 206 0.61 -20.37 7.43
CA ASP A 206 0.34 -19.31 8.39
C ASP A 206 -0.13 -18.02 7.69
N CYS A 207 0.41 -17.70 6.53
CA CYS A 207 -0.06 -16.57 5.71
C CYS A 207 -1.51 -16.75 5.28
N LEU A 208 -1.91 -17.95 4.86
CA LEU A 208 -3.31 -18.27 4.57
C LEU A 208 -4.20 -18.08 5.78
N LEU A 209 -3.78 -18.57 6.94
CA LEU A 209 -4.59 -18.60 8.15
C LEU A 209 -4.68 -17.21 8.81
N PHE A 210 -3.56 -16.51 8.97
CA PHE A 210 -3.48 -15.29 9.80
C PHE A 210 -3.43 -13.99 8.99
N SER A 211 -3.26 -14.02 7.66
CA SER A 211 -3.29 -12.83 6.82
C SER A 211 -4.35 -12.92 5.71
N THR A 212 -4.22 -13.89 4.79
CA THR A 212 -5.08 -13.99 3.60
C THR A 212 -6.56 -14.06 3.93
N THR A 213 -6.94 -14.87 4.93
CA THR A 213 -8.34 -15.02 5.39
C THR A 213 -8.95 -13.68 5.83
N PHE A 214 -8.16 -12.82 6.45
CA PHE A 214 -8.59 -11.52 6.95
C PHE A 214 -8.57 -10.43 5.87
N VAL A 215 -7.53 -10.41 5.02
CA VAL A 215 -7.49 -9.52 3.85
C VAL A 215 -8.66 -9.80 2.90
N LYS A 216 -9.00 -11.07 2.69
CA LYS A 216 -10.12 -11.49 1.85
C LYS A 216 -11.45 -10.91 2.34
N GLN A 217 -11.69 -10.84 3.64
CA GLN A 217 -12.89 -10.22 4.20
C GLN A 217 -12.97 -8.72 3.85
N ILE A 218 -11.83 -8.01 3.86
CA ILE A 218 -11.78 -6.60 3.44
C ILE A 218 -12.06 -6.50 1.94
N VAL A 219 -11.41 -7.33 1.13
CA VAL A 219 -11.62 -7.37 -0.33
C VAL A 219 -13.10 -7.57 -0.66
N GLU A 220 -13.74 -8.59 -0.09
CA GLU A 220 -15.16 -8.91 -0.30
C GLU A 220 -16.09 -7.78 0.16
N ALA A 221 -15.70 -7.01 1.19
CA ALA A 221 -16.51 -5.93 1.74
C ALA A 221 -16.46 -4.63 0.92
N VAL A 222 -15.37 -4.37 0.16
CA VAL A 222 -15.14 -3.05 -0.45
C VAL A 222 -14.83 -3.08 -1.94
N GLN A 223 -14.21 -4.15 -2.46
CA GLN A 223 -13.82 -4.24 -3.86
C GLN A 223 -15.01 -4.45 -4.76
N ASP A 224 -15.11 -3.63 -5.81
CA ASP A 224 -16.08 -3.78 -6.90
C ASP A 224 -15.54 -3.14 -8.19
N ASP A 225 -16.40 -2.94 -9.18
CA ASP A 225 -16.02 -2.32 -10.46
C ASP A 225 -15.53 -0.86 -10.32
N SER A 226 -15.83 -0.20 -9.20
CA SER A 226 -15.48 1.19 -8.94
C SER A 226 -14.37 1.39 -7.93
N PHE A 227 -13.97 0.34 -7.23
CA PHE A 227 -12.98 0.41 -6.16
C PHE A 227 -12.07 -0.83 -6.15
N THR A 228 -10.81 -0.63 -6.49
CA THR A 228 -9.81 -1.70 -6.60
C THR A 228 -9.02 -1.85 -5.31
N VAL A 229 -8.85 -3.06 -4.83
CA VAL A 229 -7.87 -3.37 -3.78
C VAL A 229 -6.55 -3.78 -4.43
N ILE A 230 -5.46 -3.13 -4.02
CA ILE A 230 -4.08 -3.49 -4.31
C ILE A 230 -3.49 -4.06 -3.02
N LEU A 231 -3.16 -5.35 -2.99
CA LEU A 231 -2.49 -5.94 -1.83
C LEU A 231 -0.97 -5.82 -2.00
N HIS A 232 -0.33 -5.06 -1.11
CA HIS A 232 1.12 -4.85 -1.10
C HIS A 232 1.79 -5.68 -0.01
N ASN A 233 2.80 -6.47 -0.38
CA ASN A 233 3.65 -7.20 0.56
C ASN A 233 5.11 -7.10 0.15
N CYS A 234 5.86 -6.17 0.73
CA CYS A 234 7.29 -6.00 0.49
C CYS A 234 8.17 -6.99 1.28
N GLY A 235 7.60 -7.72 2.23
CA GLY A 235 8.29 -8.76 2.98
C GLY A 235 8.25 -10.14 2.33
N ASN A 236 7.42 -10.34 1.29
CA ASN A 236 7.33 -11.61 0.58
C ASN A 236 8.60 -11.91 -0.23
N THR A 237 9.20 -13.06 0.00
CA THR A 237 10.37 -13.57 -0.72
C THR A 237 10.05 -14.77 -1.63
N GLY A 238 8.74 -15.00 -1.90
CA GLY A 238 8.21 -16.06 -2.76
C GLY A 238 7.15 -16.92 -2.08
N GLN A 239 7.34 -17.26 -0.81
CA GLN A 239 6.48 -18.20 -0.08
C GLN A 239 5.01 -17.77 0.06
N CYS A 240 4.72 -16.47 0.00
CA CYS A 240 3.36 -15.95 0.20
C CYS A 240 2.65 -15.55 -1.11
N THR A 241 3.27 -15.68 -2.29
CA THR A 241 2.69 -15.23 -3.56
C THR A 241 1.32 -15.86 -3.82
N GLN A 242 1.20 -17.17 -3.72
CA GLN A 242 -0.07 -17.87 -3.91
C GLN A 242 -1.11 -17.49 -2.84
N ALA A 243 -0.69 -17.29 -1.59
CA ALA A 243 -1.56 -16.82 -0.52
C ALA A 243 -2.10 -15.41 -0.82
N MET A 244 -1.26 -14.50 -1.38
CA MET A 244 -1.70 -13.18 -1.83
C MET A 244 -2.76 -13.28 -2.95
N VAL A 245 -2.58 -14.16 -3.93
CA VAL A 245 -3.57 -14.42 -5.00
C VAL A 245 -4.91 -14.85 -4.41
N LEU A 246 -4.91 -15.74 -3.42
CA LEU A 246 -6.12 -16.24 -2.77
C LEU A 246 -6.89 -15.20 -1.93
N SER A 247 -6.30 -14.04 -1.68
CA SER A 247 -7.01 -12.91 -1.06
C SER A 247 -8.12 -12.34 -1.91
N GLY A 248 -8.07 -12.56 -3.24
CA GLY A 248 -9.04 -12.03 -4.20
C GLY A 248 -8.82 -10.56 -4.56
N ALA A 249 -7.73 -9.94 -4.12
CA ALA A 249 -7.36 -8.59 -4.56
C ALA A 249 -7.10 -8.57 -6.09
N ARG A 250 -7.61 -7.55 -6.78
CA ARG A 250 -7.45 -7.43 -8.25
C ARG A 250 -6.06 -6.98 -8.68
N ALA A 251 -5.24 -6.50 -7.76
CA ALA A 251 -3.85 -6.14 -8.01
C ALA A 251 -2.97 -6.58 -6.83
N LEU A 252 -1.80 -7.10 -7.13
CA LEU A 252 -0.80 -7.53 -6.17
C LEU A 252 0.48 -6.73 -6.39
N HIS A 253 0.99 -6.11 -5.34
CA HIS A 253 2.20 -5.30 -5.38
C HIS A 253 3.32 -5.95 -4.56
N PHE A 254 4.47 -6.16 -5.19
CA PHE A 254 5.58 -6.93 -4.64
C PHE A 254 6.78 -6.04 -4.34
N GLY A 255 7.49 -6.37 -3.26
CA GLY A 255 8.76 -5.75 -2.90
C GLY A 255 9.93 -6.27 -3.74
N ASN A 256 11.08 -5.62 -3.59
CA ASN A 256 12.29 -5.95 -4.34
C ASN A 256 13.04 -7.21 -3.84
N ALA A 257 12.52 -7.87 -2.81
CA ALA A 257 13.11 -9.11 -2.28
C ALA A 257 12.74 -10.37 -3.07
N ILE A 258 11.79 -10.27 -4.03
CA ILE A 258 11.32 -11.39 -4.84
C ILE A 258 11.70 -11.21 -6.31
N ASP A 259 11.93 -12.31 -7.02
CA ASP A 259 12.11 -12.30 -8.48
C ASP A 259 10.74 -12.12 -9.18
N MET A 260 10.62 -11.06 -9.98
CA MET A 260 9.39 -10.76 -10.71
C MET A 260 9.06 -11.79 -11.79
N LYS A 261 10.05 -12.55 -12.29
CA LYS A 261 9.80 -13.63 -13.22
C LYS A 261 8.93 -14.70 -12.59
N ASP A 262 9.30 -15.15 -11.39
CA ASP A 262 8.55 -16.18 -10.66
C ASP A 262 7.13 -15.69 -10.34
N VAL A 263 7.00 -14.43 -9.87
CA VAL A 263 5.70 -13.81 -9.56
C VAL A 263 4.78 -13.76 -10.78
N LEU A 264 5.32 -13.35 -11.94
CA LEU A 264 4.55 -13.22 -13.19
C LEU A 264 4.09 -14.57 -13.73
N GLU A 265 4.88 -15.64 -13.50
CA GLU A 265 4.50 -17.01 -13.86
C GLU A 265 3.45 -17.60 -12.91
N GLU A 266 3.45 -17.20 -11.63
CA GLU A 266 2.53 -17.70 -10.61
C GLU A 266 1.17 -16.98 -10.57
N CYS A 267 1.13 -15.71 -10.93
CA CYS A 267 -0.10 -14.91 -10.82
C CYS A 267 -1.03 -15.08 -12.01
N PRO A 268 -2.36 -15.15 -11.80
CA PRO A 268 -3.33 -15.18 -12.89
C PRO A 268 -3.23 -13.94 -13.79
N SER A 269 -3.47 -14.12 -15.11
CA SER A 269 -3.34 -13.05 -16.10
C SER A 269 -4.39 -11.93 -16.01
N ASP A 270 -5.46 -12.13 -15.22
CA ASP A 270 -6.52 -11.17 -14.93
C ASP A 270 -6.30 -10.40 -13.61
N VAL A 271 -5.22 -10.71 -12.89
CA VAL A 271 -4.76 -10.00 -11.69
C VAL A 271 -3.57 -9.11 -12.09
N LEU A 272 -3.61 -7.83 -11.76
CA LEU A 272 -2.46 -6.96 -12.00
C LEU A 272 -1.30 -7.34 -11.09
N VAL A 273 -0.11 -7.45 -11.67
CA VAL A 273 1.15 -7.69 -10.97
C VAL A 273 1.98 -6.43 -11.01
N MET A 274 2.29 -5.86 -9.85
CA MET A 274 2.97 -4.57 -9.72
C MET A 274 4.29 -4.72 -8.97
N GLY A 275 5.30 -3.97 -9.37
CA GLY A 275 6.60 -3.97 -8.68
C GLY A 275 7.75 -3.77 -9.67
N ASN A 276 9.03 -4.00 -9.32
CA ASN A 276 9.47 -4.10 -7.92
C ASN A 276 10.90 -3.52 -7.78
N LEU A 277 11.16 -2.41 -8.46
CA LEU A 277 12.50 -1.79 -8.40
C LEU A 277 12.86 -1.38 -6.96
N ASP A 278 14.10 -1.66 -6.55
CA ASP A 278 14.58 -1.37 -5.21
C ASP A 278 14.52 0.17 -4.92
N PRO A 279 13.70 0.60 -3.95
CA PRO A 279 13.52 2.02 -3.65
C PRO A 279 14.79 2.67 -3.09
N VAL A 280 15.66 1.91 -2.45
CA VAL A 280 16.93 2.40 -1.91
C VAL A 280 18.07 2.23 -2.91
N GLY A 281 18.33 1.01 -3.35
CA GLY A 281 19.47 0.70 -4.21
C GLY A 281 19.36 1.32 -5.60
N VAL A 282 18.16 1.31 -6.19
CA VAL A 282 17.93 1.86 -7.54
C VAL A 282 17.58 3.34 -7.49
N PHE A 283 16.54 3.73 -6.70
CA PHE A 283 16.05 5.10 -6.74
C PHE A 283 16.88 6.07 -5.90
N LYS A 284 17.24 5.73 -4.65
CA LYS A 284 17.93 6.67 -3.75
C LYS A 284 19.43 6.72 -3.96
N GLN A 285 20.08 5.57 -4.12
CA GLN A 285 21.54 5.44 -4.22
C GLN A 285 22.03 5.26 -5.66
N GLY A 286 21.13 4.98 -6.60
CA GLY A 286 21.45 4.79 -8.00
C GLY A 286 21.78 6.08 -8.74
N THR A 287 22.21 5.93 -9.98
CA THR A 287 22.38 7.00 -10.98
C THR A 287 21.29 6.87 -12.03
N GLU A 288 21.02 7.93 -12.80
CA GLU A 288 20.08 7.88 -13.93
C GLU A 288 20.36 6.70 -14.88
N ALA A 289 21.63 6.41 -15.16
CA ALA A 289 22.02 5.28 -16.01
C ALA A 289 21.68 3.93 -15.38
N SER A 290 21.93 3.75 -14.07
CA SER A 290 21.58 2.50 -13.37
C SER A 290 20.07 2.32 -13.23
N VAL A 291 19.31 3.41 -13.05
CA VAL A 291 17.84 3.40 -13.05
C VAL A 291 17.30 2.93 -14.40
N ARG A 292 17.78 3.55 -15.53
CA ARG A 292 17.37 3.14 -16.88
C ARG A 292 17.67 1.67 -17.16
N LYS A 293 18.86 1.22 -16.74
CA LYS A 293 19.23 -0.20 -16.88
C LYS A 293 18.27 -1.11 -16.11
N ALA A 294 18.00 -0.80 -14.85
CA ALA A 294 17.10 -1.61 -14.01
C ALA A 294 15.66 -1.64 -14.56
N VAL A 295 15.17 -0.51 -15.09
CA VAL A 295 13.87 -0.45 -15.82
C VAL A 295 13.90 -1.37 -17.03
N GLY A 296 14.93 -1.27 -17.88
CA GLY A 296 15.04 -2.11 -19.09
C GLY A 296 15.10 -3.60 -18.78
N ASP A 297 15.86 -4.00 -17.77
CA ASP A 297 15.97 -5.40 -17.33
C ASP A 297 14.59 -5.93 -16.84
N LEU A 298 13.86 -5.14 -16.06
CA LEU A 298 12.55 -5.53 -15.53
C LEU A 298 11.47 -5.56 -16.63
N LEU A 299 11.46 -4.61 -17.56
CA LEU A 299 10.56 -4.61 -18.70
C LEU A 299 10.80 -5.80 -19.63
N GLN A 300 12.07 -6.21 -19.81
CA GLN A 300 12.41 -7.42 -20.56
C GLN A 300 11.83 -8.67 -19.90
N THR A 301 11.90 -8.78 -18.56
CA THR A 301 11.31 -9.88 -17.81
C THR A 301 9.79 -9.94 -18.01
N ALA A 302 9.13 -8.80 -18.07
CA ALA A 302 7.67 -8.68 -18.16
C ALA A 302 7.10 -8.67 -19.59
N THR A 303 7.92 -8.87 -20.64
CA THR A 303 7.53 -8.68 -22.05
C THR A 303 6.24 -9.40 -22.47
N ASN A 304 5.97 -10.58 -21.92
CA ASN A 304 4.81 -11.41 -22.27
C ASN A 304 3.66 -11.33 -21.24
N HIS A 305 3.72 -10.38 -20.32
CA HIS A 305 2.77 -10.25 -19.23
C HIS A 305 2.02 -8.90 -19.28
N PRO A 306 0.88 -8.83 -20.02
CA PRO A 306 0.13 -7.58 -20.20
C PRO A 306 -0.50 -7.05 -18.90
N ASN A 307 -0.57 -7.89 -17.87
CA ASN A 307 -1.02 -7.55 -16.53
C ASN A 307 0.07 -6.95 -15.64
N PHE A 308 1.26 -6.66 -16.19
CA PHE A 308 2.36 -6.07 -15.44
C PHE A 308 2.27 -4.54 -15.39
N VAL A 309 2.51 -3.98 -14.18
CA VAL A 309 2.66 -2.54 -13.93
C VAL A 309 4.01 -2.31 -13.26
N ILE A 310 4.90 -1.57 -13.90
CA ILE A 310 6.20 -1.30 -13.30
C ILE A 310 6.07 -0.31 -12.14
N SER A 311 6.70 -0.65 -11.02
CA SER A 311 6.64 0.12 -9.77
C SER A 311 7.96 0.08 -9.02
N SER A 312 8.11 0.96 -8.03
CA SER A 312 9.07 0.75 -6.94
C SER A 312 8.63 -0.44 -6.09
N GLY A 313 9.56 -1.15 -5.48
CA GLY A 313 9.24 -2.31 -4.62
C GLY A 313 8.58 -1.94 -3.28
N CYS A 314 8.61 -0.68 -2.90
CA CYS A 314 7.95 -0.08 -1.74
C CYS A 314 7.85 1.43 -1.94
N ASP A 315 7.31 2.17 -0.95
CA ASP A 315 7.33 3.65 -0.96
C ASP A 315 8.76 4.18 -1.09
N LEU A 316 8.94 5.18 -1.95
CA LEU A 316 10.23 5.83 -2.13
C LEU A 316 10.61 6.55 -0.82
N PRO A 317 11.81 6.28 -0.27
CA PRO A 317 12.23 6.91 0.98
C PRO A 317 12.50 8.42 0.78
N PRO A 318 12.60 9.19 1.88
CA PRO A 318 13.00 10.58 1.82
C PRO A 318 14.32 10.79 1.07
N TYR A 319 14.44 11.94 0.37
CA TYR A 319 15.64 12.38 -0.34
C TYR A 319 16.06 11.49 -1.52
N VAL A 320 15.10 10.92 -2.24
CA VAL A 320 15.35 10.31 -3.55
C VAL A 320 15.64 11.42 -4.57
N PRO A 321 16.75 11.37 -5.32
CA PRO A 321 17.04 12.37 -6.34
C PRO A 321 15.90 12.43 -7.40
N GLU A 322 15.38 13.63 -7.64
CA GLU A 322 14.31 13.83 -8.64
C GLU A 322 14.74 13.35 -10.04
N ALA A 323 16.05 13.50 -10.38
CA ALA A 323 16.60 13.00 -11.62
C ALA A 323 16.41 11.49 -11.81
N ASN A 324 16.51 10.70 -10.73
CA ASN A 324 16.31 9.25 -10.77
C ASN A 324 14.82 8.89 -11.01
N ILE A 325 13.88 9.64 -10.41
CA ILE A 325 12.44 9.45 -10.66
C ILE A 325 12.12 9.80 -12.13
N LYS A 326 12.68 10.90 -12.64
CA LYS A 326 12.50 11.28 -14.04
C LYS A 326 13.12 10.26 -15.00
N ALA A 327 14.31 9.74 -14.68
CA ALA A 327 14.98 8.71 -15.47
C ALA A 327 14.15 7.41 -15.51
N PHE A 328 13.54 7.02 -14.40
CA PHE A 328 12.59 5.88 -14.33
C PHE A 328 11.43 6.09 -15.29
N LEU A 329 10.69 7.20 -15.17
CA LEU A 329 9.50 7.46 -16.00
C LEU A 329 9.84 7.60 -17.49
N GLN A 330 10.97 8.21 -17.82
CA GLN A 330 11.44 8.30 -19.21
C GLN A 330 11.77 6.93 -19.78
N ALA A 331 12.50 6.09 -19.03
CA ALA A 331 12.88 4.76 -19.49
C ALA A 331 11.67 3.82 -19.69
N VAL A 332 10.58 3.99 -18.93
CA VAL A 332 9.33 3.24 -19.13
C VAL A 332 8.62 3.64 -20.43
N ASN A 333 8.80 4.88 -20.89
CA ASN A 333 8.15 5.43 -22.08
C ASN A 333 8.99 5.27 -23.37
N GLU A 334 10.26 4.88 -23.29
CA GLU A 334 11.15 4.58 -24.42
C GLU A 334 10.80 3.24 -25.05
#